data_252bdfb43818f70e8ebe3d4c870df532
#
_entry.id   252bdfb43818f70e8ebe3d4c870df532
#
_cell.length_a   1.000
_cell.length_b   1.000
_cell.length_c   1.000
_cell.angle_alpha   90.00
_cell.angle_beta   90.00
_cell.angle_gamma   90.00
#
_symmetry.space_group_name_H-M   'P 1'
#
loop_
_entity.id
_entity.type
_entity.pdbx_description
1 polymer ?
#
loop_
_entity_poly.entity_id
_entity_poly.type
_entity_poly.pdbx_seq_one_letter_code
_entity_poly.pdbx_strand_id
1 'polypeptide(L)'
;MRGNTDIPHGYGLFRHALTQVTELARPDLEKLCGGNILLAGCTSFFGKWLTECLLWANAELHLNLELTLITRNRAAFLARMPHFNQHAELHVIEADATRLENFPLRPFTHAVHAVNLLYEKAPSWPACHIYAAIHSTEQIMKLAEKAGCQTVLYASSGGAYGVQAAQSPPFTEEAMPVTLAEPTIYGNTKRFVELYIRSLGQKMNIATPIARLFAFAGAYNPLLERLALGSCVKAALQGKRIIIKGDGLARRSFLDARDMTVWTLALLARGKNTECNIGSSHDISIKELAQTVLRCANQPDSNFTVLGNATHGNAPDIYIPDISHAIRIGLTEHFTLEESIKEMISWYRLHPEQA
;
A
#
# COMPACT_ATOMS: atom_id res chain seq x y z
N MET A 1 5.91 0.67 -28.70
CA MET A 1 4.53 1.15 -28.52
C MET A 1 4.63 2.39 -27.62
N ARG A 2 4.05 3.53 -28.03
CA ARG A 2 3.96 4.70 -27.16
C ARG A 2 3.00 4.29 -26.04
N GLY A 3 3.47 4.19 -24.80
CA GLY A 3 2.61 3.95 -23.64
C GLY A 3 1.51 5.01 -23.62
N ASN A 4 0.29 4.58 -23.40
CA ASN A 4 -0.84 5.50 -23.30
C ASN A 4 -0.65 6.35 -22.01
N THR A 5 -0.20 7.59 -22.17
CA THR A 5 0.08 8.54 -21.07
C THR A 5 -1.13 9.44 -20.81
N ASP A 6 -2.32 9.03 -21.26
CA ASP A 6 -3.56 9.75 -21.03
C ASP A 6 -3.97 9.68 -19.55
N ILE A 7 -3.97 10.84 -18.90
CA ILE A 7 -4.51 11.03 -17.56
C ILE A 7 -5.86 11.72 -17.70
N PRO A 8 -6.97 11.08 -17.26
CA PRO A 8 -8.29 11.69 -17.40
C PRO A 8 -8.42 12.94 -16.52
N HIS A 9 -9.23 13.87 -16.98
CA HIS A 9 -9.55 15.07 -16.17
C HIS A 9 -10.17 14.65 -14.82
N GLY A 10 -9.67 15.21 -13.73
CA GLY A 10 -10.11 14.87 -12.37
C GLY A 10 -9.39 13.68 -11.74
N TYR A 11 -8.34 13.17 -12.37
CA TYR A 11 -7.55 12.04 -11.86
C TYR A 11 -6.05 12.34 -11.92
N GLY A 12 -5.27 11.57 -11.16
CA GLY A 12 -3.82 11.64 -11.13
C GLY A 12 -3.13 10.40 -11.70
N LEU A 13 -3.88 9.31 -11.94
CA LEU A 13 -3.38 8.08 -12.54
C LEU A 13 -3.72 8.00 -14.03
N PHE A 14 -2.97 7.18 -14.75
CA PHE A 14 -3.26 6.91 -16.16
C PHE A 14 -4.62 6.23 -16.34
N ARG A 15 -5.36 6.63 -17.38
CA ARG A 15 -6.66 6.04 -17.75
C ARG A 15 -6.59 4.53 -17.86
N HIS A 16 -5.57 3.99 -18.54
CA HIS A 16 -5.44 2.55 -18.69
C HIS A 16 -5.29 1.81 -17.35
N ALA A 17 -4.54 2.39 -16.41
CA ALA A 17 -4.35 1.80 -15.08
C ALA A 17 -5.66 1.77 -14.28
N LEU A 18 -6.41 2.88 -14.31
CA LEU A 18 -7.72 2.99 -13.67
C LEU A 18 -8.73 2.00 -14.28
N THR A 19 -8.77 1.90 -15.62
CA THR A 19 -9.65 0.98 -16.34
C THR A 19 -9.32 -0.48 -16.04
N GLN A 20 -8.03 -0.86 -16.09
CA GLN A 20 -7.58 -2.21 -15.78
C GLN A 20 -7.97 -2.65 -14.36
N VAL A 21 -7.75 -1.78 -13.36
CA VAL A 21 -8.20 -2.07 -11.98
C VAL A 21 -9.70 -2.25 -11.92
N THR A 22 -10.47 -1.38 -12.60
CA THR A 22 -11.94 -1.44 -12.60
C THR A 22 -12.44 -2.74 -13.24
N GLU A 23 -11.87 -3.16 -14.35
CA GLU A 23 -12.25 -4.40 -15.04
C GLU A 23 -11.92 -5.64 -14.19
N LEU A 24 -10.70 -5.70 -13.64
CA LEU A 24 -10.25 -6.83 -12.83
C LEU A 24 -11.01 -6.94 -11.49
N ALA A 25 -11.32 -5.81 -10.87
CA ALA A 25 -12.03 -5.77 -9.60
C ALA A 25 -13.55 -5.69 -9.73
N ARG A 26 -14.12 -5.63 -10.95
CA ARG A 26 -15.56 -5.43 -11.19
C ARG A 26 -16.47 -6.29 -10.30
N PRO A 27 -16.28 -7.62 -10.18
CA PRO A 27 -17.19 -8.46 -9.38
C PRO A 27 -17.20 -8.10 -7.88
N ASP A 28 -16.10 -7.54 -7.38
CA ASP A 28 -15.98 -7.11 -5.98
C ASP A 28 -16.43 -5.65 -5.81
N LEU A 29 -16.17 -4.78 -6.80
CA LEU A 29 -16.66 -3.40 -6.82
C LEU A 29 -18.19 -3.31 -6.84
N GLU A 30 -18.87 -4.17 -7.59
CA GLU A 30 -20.33 -4.23 -7.66
C GLU A 30 -20.97 -4.58 -6.30
N LYS A 31 -20.28 -5.31 -5.42
CA LYS A 31 -20.73 -5.58 -4.04
C LYS A 31 -20.69 -4.34 -3.14
N LEU A 32 -19.91 -3.34 -3.50
CA LEU A 32 -19.81 -2.07 -2.77
C LEU A 32 -20.88 -1.04 -3.21
N CYS A 33 -21.68 -1.35 -4.23
CA CYS A 33 -22.69 -0.46 -4.80
C CYS A 33 -23.60 0.16 -3.72
N GLY A 34 -23.82 1.48 -3.79
CA GLY A 34 -24.58 2.25 -2.81
C GLY A 34 -23.89 2.43 -1.46
N GLY A 35 -22.65 1.99 -1.35
CA GLY A 35 -21.88 2.07 -0.10
C GLY A 35 -21.28 3.44 0.15
N ASN A 36 -20.97 3.69 1.42
CA ASN A 36 -20.12 4.80 1.84
C ASN A 36 -18.85 4.21 2.46
N ILE A 37 -17.68 4.63 1.97
CA ILE A 37 -16.39 4.04 2.32
C ILE A 37 -15.54 5.08 3.04
N LEU A 38 -15.11 4.77 4.27
CA LEU A 38 -14.18 5.59 5.04
C LEU A 38 -12.74 5.13 4.79
N LEU A 39 -11.83 6.05 4.40
CA LEU A 39 -10.39 5.78 4.29
C LEU A 39 -9.61 6.63 5.30
N ALA A 40 -9.02 5.97 6.28
CA ALA A 40 -8.01 6.54 7.18
C ALA A 40 -6.61 6.13 6.71
N GLY A 41 -5.75 7.09 6.35
CA GLY A 41 -4.44 6.85 5.72
C GLY A 41 -4.40 7.14 4.22
N CYS A 42 -5.33 7.94 3.72
CA CYS A 42 -5.51 8.32 2.32
C CYS A 42 -4.32 9.07 1.70
N THR A 43 -3.44 9.68 2.51
CA THR A 43 -2.28 10.45 2.04
C THR A 43 -1.10 9.57 1.61
N SER A 44 -1.13 8.28 1.93
CA SER A 44 -0.12 7.31 1.54
C SER A 44 -0.24 6.88 0.08
N PHE A 45 0.81 6.27 -0.47
CA PHE A 45 0.78 5.60 -1.76
C PHE A 45 -0.46 4.67 -1.90
N PHE A 46 -0.64 3.77 -0.93
CA PHE A 46 -1.74 2.83 -0.87
C PHE A 46 -3.12 3.51 -0.87
N GLY A 47 -3.29 4.55 -0.03
CA GLY A 47 -4.56 5.25 0.08
C GLY A 47 -4.90 6.06 -1.17
N LYS A 48 -3.90 6.65 -1.83
CA LYS A 48 -4.10 7.39 -3.10
C LYS A 48 -4.61 6.46 -4.21
N TRP A 49 -3.97 5.30 -4.39
CA TRP A 49 -4.41 4.30 -5.37
C TRP A 49 -5.85 3.85 -5.13
N LEU A 50 -6.19 3.50 -3.90
CA LEU A 50 -7.56 3.11 -3.56
C LEU A 50 -8.57 4.22 -3.84
N THR A 51 -8.24 5.47 -3.47
CA THR A 51 -9.14 6.61 -3.70
C THR A 51 -9.38 6.84 -5.18
N GLU A 52 -8.32 6.92 -6.00
CA GLU A 52 -8.40 7.14 -7.45
C GLU A 52 -9.21 6.03 -8.13
N CYS A 53 -8.91 4.76 -7.82
CA CYS A 53 -9.59 3.64 -8.45
C CYS A 53 -11.05 3.52 -8.01
N LEU A 54 -11.40 3.84 -6.75
CA LEU A 54 -12.79 3.85 -6.30
C LEU A 54 -13.58 4.98 -6.98
N LEU A 55 -13.01 6.18 -7.12
CA LEU A 55 -13.65 7.29 -7.83
C LEU A 55 -13.87 6.97 -9.31
N TRP A 56 -12.85 6.40 -9.97
CA TRP A 56 -12.97 5.99 -11.37
C TRP A 56 -14.02 4.90 -11.57
N ALA A 57 -13.97 3.83 -10.76
CA ALA A 57 -14.94 2.75 -10.81
C ALA A 57 -16.36 3.23 -10.50
N ASN A 58 -16.52 4.17 -9.55
CA ASN A 58 -17.80 4.77 -9.23
C ASN A 58 -18.43 5.47 -10.45
N ALA A 59 -17.63 6.22 -11.21
CA ALA A 59 -18.09 6.88 -12.43
C ALA A 59 -18.38 5.89 -13.56
N GLU A 60 -17.47 4.95 -13.83
CA GLU A 60 -17.57 4.01 -14.96
C GLU A 60 -18.67 2.95 -14.77
N LEU A 61 -18.86 2.48 -13.54
CA LEU A 61 -19.82 1.42 -13.22
C LEU A 61 -21.11 1.92 -12.58
N HIS A 62 -21.26 3.24 -12.38
CA HIS A 62 -22.42 3.87 -11.73
C HIS A 62 -22.72 3.25 -10.35
N LEU A 63 -21.69 3.06 -9.52
CA LEU A 63 -21.81 2.36 -8.24
C LEU A 63 -22.52 3.17 -7.16
N ASN A 64 -22.72 4.48 -7.36
CA ASN A 64 -23.32 5.38 -6.36
C ASN A 64 -22.60 5.30 -5.00
N LEU A 65 -21.25 5.34 -5.05
CA LEU A 65 -20.40 5.33 -3.86
C LEU A 65 -20.20 6.75 -3.31
N GLU A 66 -20.12 6.85 -2.00
CA GLU A 66 -19.61 8.02 -1.29
C GLU A 66 -18.28 7.66 -0.63
N LEU A 67 -17.29 8.54 -0.73
CA LEU A 67 -15.97 8.34 -0.13
C LEU A 67 -15.69 9.41 0.93
N THR A 68 -15.26 8.99 2.11
CA THR A 68 -14.82 9.89 3.19
C THR A 68 -13.36 9.63 3.51
N LEU A 69 -12.51 10.63 3.32
CA LEU A 69 -11.08 10.57 3.62
C LEU A 69 -10.79 11.31 4.92
N ILE A 70 -9.98 10.70 5.79
CA ILE A 70 -9.47 11.33 7.01
C ILE A 70 -8.02 11.75 6.80
N THR A 71 -7.72 13.02 6.98
CA THR A 71 -6.36 13.57 6.94
C THR A 71 -6.13 14.59 8.05
N ARG A 72 -4.92 14.67 8.59
CA ARG A 72 -4.54 15.65 9.62
C ARG A 72 -4.38 17.08 9.09
N ASN A 73 -4.24 17.23 7.78
CA ASN A 73 -4.11 18.53 7.12
C ASN A 73 -4.78 18.47 5.75
N ARG A 74 -6.04 18.88 5.71
CA ARG A 74 -6.88 18.90 4.50
C ARG A 74 -6.29 19.81 3.42
N ALA A 75 -5.87 21.00 3.80
CA ALA A 75 -5.33 21.98 2.86
C ALA A 75 -4.06 21.47 2.18
N ALA A 76 -3.09 20.97 2.94
CA ALA A 76 -1.85 20.42 2.39
C ALA A 76 -2.10 19.14 1.54
N PHE A 77 -3.08 18.32 1.89
CA PHE A 77 -3.44 17.15 1.10
C PHE A 77 -4.03 17.56 -0.25
N LEU A 78 -5.02 18.43 -0.27
CA LEU A 78 -5.68 18.90 -1.49
C LEU A 78 -4.77 19.77 -2.36
N ALA A 79 -3.80 20.47 -1.79
CA ALA A 79 -2.77 21.14 -2.56
C ALA A 79 -1.87 20.19 -3.37
N ARG A 80 -1.64 18.97 -2.84
CA ARG A 80 -0.89 17.91 -3.54
C ARG A 80 -1.75 17.07 -4.48
N MET A 81 -3.05 17.02 -4.26
CA MET A 81 -4.03 16.23 -5.00
C MET A 81 -5.20 17.15 -5.43
N PRO A 82 -4.93 18.20 -6.22
CA PRO A 82 -5.93 19.23 -6.53
C PRO A 82 -7.13 18.68 -7.31
N HIS A 83 -6.94 17.61 -8.08
CA HIS A 83 -7.97 16.93 -8.83
C HIS A 83 -9.07 16.33 -7.95
N PHE A 84 -8.77 15.97 -6.70
CA PHE A 84 -9.78 15.45 -5.76
C PHE A 84 -10.88 16.47 -5.42
N ASN A 85 -10.65 17.78 -5.62
CA ASN A 85 -11.70 18.79 -5.45
C ASN A 85 -12.81 18.74 -6.53
N GLN A 86 -12.62 17.95 -7.58
CA GLN A 86 -13.56 17.85 -8.70
C GLN A 86 -14.64 16.76 -8.49
N HIS A 87 -14.50 15.98 -7.43
CA HIS A 87 -15.38 14.85 -7.12
C HIS A 87 -16.36 15.23 -6.00
N ALA A 88 -17.64 15.39 -6.35
CA ALA A 88 -18.69 15.76 -5.39
C ALA A 88 -18.96 14.66 -4.35
N GLU A 89 -18.75 13.39 -4.73
CA GLU A 89 -18.86 12.20 -3.90
C GLU A 89 -17.68 11.98 -2.94
N LEU A 90 -16.66 12.83 -3.02
CA LEU A 90 -15.46 12.73 -2.19
C LEU A 90 -15.46 13.76 -1.07
N HIS A 91 -15.51 13.30 0.17
CA HIS A 91 -15.49 14.14 1.37
C HIS A 91 -14.14 14.04 2.08
N VAL A 92 -13.33 15.09 2.01
CA VAL A 92 -12.06 15.16 2.73
C VAL A 92 -12.25 15.88 4.05
N ILE A 93 -12.12 15.15 5.16
CA ILE A 93 -12.34 15.67 6.52
C ILE A 93 -10.99 15.79 7.24
N GLU A 94 -10.76 16.98 7.80
CA GLU A 94 -9.58 17.20 8.65
C GLU A 94 -9.83 16.65 10.04
N ALA A 95 -9.11 15.57 10.40
CA ALA A 95 -9.18 14.96 11.71
C ALA A 95 -7.90 14.15 12.01
N ASP A 96 -7.59 14.00 13.28
CA ASP A 96 -6.58 13.05 13.75
C ASP A 96 -7.25 11.71 14.05
N ALA A 97 -6.81 10.65 13.37
CA ALA A 97 -7.37 9.31 13.56
C ALA A 97 -7.23 8.75 14.99
N THR A 98 -6.40 9.37 15.83
CA THR A 98 -6.30 9.04 17.26
C THR A 98 -7.33 9.77 18.12
N ARG A 99 -8.13 10.70 17.56
CA ARG A 99 -9.10 11.55 18.27
C ARG A 99 -10.32 11.77 17.39
N LEU A 100 -11.20 10.77 17.31
CA LEU A 100 -12.40 10.81 16.47
C LEU A 100 -13.70 10.95 17.28
N GLU A 101 -13.62 11.34 18.55
CA GLU A 101 -14.80 11.46 19.43
C GLU A 101 -15.84 12.45 18.89
N ASN A 102 -15.38 13.53 18.28
CA ASN A 102 -16.21 14.59 17.69
C ASN A 102 -16.23 14.53 16.15
N PHE A 103 -15.84 13.41 15.57
CA PHE A 103 -15.88 13.25 14.13
C PHE A 103 -17.33 13.37 13.62
N PRO A 104 -17.60 14.16 12.56
CA PRO A 104 -18.94 14.28 12.00
C PRO A 104 -19.38 12.92 11.46
N LEU A 105 -20.19 12.21 12.24
CA LEU A 105 -20.64 10.87 11.90
C LEU A 105 -21.52 10.92 10.64
N ARG A 106 -21.00 10.36 9.57
CA ARG A 106 -21.79 9.96 8.39
C ARG A 106 -21.88 8.43 8.42
N PRO A 107 -23.04 7.83 8.16
CA PRO A 107 -23.11 6.38 8.03
C PRO A 107 -22.12 5.91 6.97
N PHE A 108 -21.36 4.87 7.26
CA PHE A 108 -20.51 4.22 6.27
C PHE A 108 -20.58 2.70 6.43
N THR A 109 -20.54 2.01 5.29
CA THR A 109 -20.70 0.57 5.21
C THR A 109 -19.37 -0.17 5.32
N HIS A 110 -18.31 0.46 4.85
CA HIS A 110 -16.96 -0.11 4.80
C HIS A 110 -15.94 0.92 5.27
N ALA A 111 -14.85 0.45 5.87
CA ALA A 111 -13.72 1.31 6.19
C ALA A 111 -12.39 0.64 5.85
N VAL A 112 -11.39 1.47 5.52
CA VAL A 112 -10.00 1.08 5.37
C VAL A 112 -9.18 1.80 6.43
N HIS A 113 -8.61 1.03 7.35
CA HIS A 113 -7.67 1.51 8.36
C HIS A 113 -6.23 1.31 7.88
N ALA A 114 -5.68 2.32 7.19
CA ALA A 114 -4.31 2.36 6.69
C ALA A 114 -3.45 3.44 7.36
N VAL A 115 -3.80 3.82 8.59
CA VAL A 115 -3.02 4.80 9.36
C VAL A 115 -1.65 4.23 9.64
N ASN A 116 -0.60 4.93 9.17
CA ASN A 116 0.79 4.59 9.43
C ASN A 116 1.48 5.80 10.05
N LEU A 117 1.96 5.65 11.27
CA LEU A 117 2.50 6.74 12.09
C LEU A 117 4.03 6.77 12.11
N LEU A 118 4.68 5.90 11.32
CA LEU A 118 6.15 5.78 11.29
C LEU A 118 6.87 6.78 10.39
N TYR A 119 6.19 7.76 9.82
CA TYR A 119 6.84 8.70 8.91
C TYR A 119 7.52 9.89 9.60
N GLU A 120 8.82 9.94 9.47
CA GLU A 120 9.85 11.00 9.44
C GLU A 120 9.83 12.13 10.50
N LYS A 121 8.74 12.42 11.19
CA LYS A 121 8.64 13.45 12.22
C LYS A 121 8.03 12.93 13.53
N ALA A 122 8.09 11.61 13.73
CA ALA A 122 7.62 11.06 14.97
C ALA A 122 8.52 11.50 16.12
N PRO A 123 7.94 11.77 17.31
CA PRO A 123 8.74 11.98 18.51
C PRO A 123 9.76 10.85 18.63
N SER A 124 10.94 11.16 19.11
CA SER A 124 12.06 10.22 19.29
C SER A 124 11.74 9.02 20.21
N TRP A 125 10.54 8.98 20.78
CA TRP A 125 10.10 7.98 21.75
C TRP A 125 9.24 6.88 21.11
N PRO A 126 9.72 5.62 21.08
CA PRO A 126 9.02 4.48 20.43
C PRO A 126 7.59 4.24 20.95
N ALA A 127 7.33 4.48 22.24
CA ALA A 127 6.02 4.30 22.84
C ALA A 127 4.91 5.14 22.17
N CYS A 128 5.24 6.31 21.63
CA CYS A 128 4.26 7.16 20.94
C CYS A 128 3.67 6.47 19.70
N HIS A 129 4.47 5.67 18.99
CA HIS A 129 4.01 4.93 17.81
C HIS A 129 3.03 3.82 18.19
N ILE A 130 3.34 3.06 19.24
CA ILE A 130 2.49 1.99 19.76
C ILE A 130 1.15 2.57 20.20
N TYR A 131 1.21 3.62 21.04
CA TYR A 131 0.03 4.32 21.53
C TYR A 131 -0.86 4.81 20.41
N ALA A 132 -0.29 5.52 19.43
CA ALA A 132 -1.04 6.07 18.34
C ALA A 132 -1.65 4.98 17.41
N ALA A 133 -0.97 3.85 17.23
CA ALA A 133 -1.51 2.71 16.45
C ALA A 133 -2.70 2.08 17.19
N ILE A 134 -2.61 1.86 18.48
CA ILE A 134 -3.71 1.32 19.31
C ILE A 134 -4.89 2.28 19.34
N HIS A 135 -4.63 3.56 19.63
CA HIS A 135 -5.69 4.57 19.73
C HIS A 135 -6.40 4.80 18.40
N SER A 136 -5.67 4.93 17.28
CA SER A 136 -6.32 5.09 15.98
C SER A 136 -7.19 3.88 15.63
N THR A 137 -6.75 2.66 15.96
CA THR A 137 -7.55 1.45 15.75
C THR A 137 -8.82 1.49 16.59
N GLU A 138 -8.70 1.81 17.88
CA GLU A 138 -9.85 1.90 18.78
C GLU A 138 -10.86 2.96 18.32
N GLN A 139 -10.38 4.15 17.94
CA GLN A 139 -11.22 5.24 17.48
C GLN A 139 -11.95 4.89 16.17
N ILE A 140 -11.25 4.29 15.21
CA ILE A 140 -11.86 3.87 13.94
C ILE A 140 -12.89 2.77 14.18
N MET A 141 -12.62 1.78 15.04
CA MET A 141 -13.55 0.71 15.35
C MET A 141 -14.80 1.22 16.09
N LYS A 142 -14.65 2.12 17.07
CA LYS A 142 -15.78 2.79 17.73
C LYS A 142 -16.63 3.61 16.75
N LEU A 143 -15.98 4.31 15.82
CA LEU A 143 -16.66 5.07 14.79
C LEU A 143 -17.43 4.12 13.84
N ALA A 144 -16.79 2.99 13.45
CA ALA A 144 -17.38 1.96 12.62
C ALA A 144 -18.63 1.33 13.27
N GLU A 145 -18.56 1.00 14.55
CA GLU A 145 -19.71 0.47 15.32
C GLU A 145 -20.87 1.46 15.33
N LYS A 146 -20.60 2.74 15.63
CA LYS A 146 -21.63 3.81 15.64
C LYS A 146 -22.24 4.06 14.26
N ALA A 147 -21.48 3.87 13.19
CA ALA A 147 -21.92 4.08 11.82
C ALA A 147 -22.70 2.89 11.24
N GLY A 148 -22.73 1.73 11.92
CA GLY A 148 -23.30 0.50 11.38
C GLY A 148 -22.42 -0.14 10.30
N CYS A 149 -21.09 0.07 10.36
CA CYS A 149 -20.13 -0.45 9.40
C CYS A 149 -20.09 -1.97 9.43
N GLN A 150 -20.02 -2.59 8.25
CA GLN A 150 -19.99 -4.05 8.10
C GLN A 150 -18.56 -4.61 8.08
N THR A 151 -17.63 -3.85 7.50
CA THR A 151 -16.25 -4.30 7.27
C THR A 151 -15.25 -3.18 7.53
N VAL A 152 -14.21 -3.46 8.33
CA VAL A 152 -13.04 -2.60 8.52
C VAL A 152 -11.80 -3.36 8.06
N LEU A 153 -11.29 -3.07 6.86
CA LEU A 153 -10.04 -3.63 6.38
C LEU A 153 -8.86 -2.97 7.09
N TYR A 154 -7.98 -3.76 7.67
CA TYR A 154 -6.74 -3.27 8.28
C TYR A 154 -5.54 -3.47 7.35
N ALA A 155 -4.87 -2.37 7.00
CA ALA A 155 -3.60 -2.40 6.27
C ALA A 155 -2.44 -2.68 7.25
N SER A 156 -2.14 -3.96 7.42
CA SER A 156 -0.99 -4.44 8.16
C SER A 156 0.30 -4.40 7.30
N SER A 157 1.27 -5.18 7.62
CA SER A 157 2.56 -5.23 6.91
C SER A 157 3.18 -6.63 6.98
N GLY A 158 3.90 -7.04 5.94
CA GLY A 158 4.78 -8.20 6.02
C GLY A 158 5.83 -8.09 7.12
N GLY A 159 6.14 -6.86 7.60
CA GLY A 159 6.98 -6.64 8.77
C GLY A 159 6.42 -7.28 10.07
N ALA A 160 5.14 -7.63 10.11
CA ALA A 160 4.53 -8.35 11.23
C ALA A 160 5.11 -9.76 11.44
N TYR A 161 5.72 -10.34 10.41
CA TYR A 161 6.42 -11.64 10.50
C TYR A 161 7.80 -11.53 11.15
N GLY A 162 8.37 -10.34 11.22
CA GLY A 162 9.75 -10.15 11.66
C GLY A 162 10.77 -10.34 10.53
N VAL A 163 11.99 -10.73 10.88
CA VAL A 163 13.10 -10.95 9.94
C VAL A 163 12.96 -12.32 9.29
N GLN A 164 12.99 -12.36 7.95
CA GLN A 164 13.00 -13.60 7.18
C GLN A 164 14.47 -14.06 7.02
N ALA A 165 14.79 -15.24 7.56
CA ALA A 165 16.11 -15.80 7.33
C ALA A 165 16.27 -16.25 5.88
N ALA A 166 17.45 -16.11 5.32
CA ALA A 166 17.72 -16.34 3.90
C ALA A 166 17.41 -17.76 3.39
N GLN A 167 17.37 -18.73 4.28
CA GLN A 167 17.02 -20.12 3.94
C GLN A 167 15.58 -20.49 4.35
N SER A 168 14.84 -19.51 4.91
CA SER A 168 13.44 -19.73 5.26
C SER A 168 12.56 -19.72 4.01
N PRO A 169 11.50 -20.53 3.97
CA PRO A 169 10.51 -20.41 2.92
C PRO A 169 9.84 -19.03 2.97
N PRO A 170 9.17 -18.61 1.90
CA PRO A 170 8.32 -17.44 1.90
C PRO A 170 7.30 -17.47 3.06
N PHE A 171 6.96 -16.30 3.61
CA PHE A 171 6.03 -16.21 4.73
C PHE A 171 4.60 -16.56 4.30
N THR A 172 4.04 -17.63 4.84
CA THR A 172 2.60 -17.93 4.76
C THR A 172 1.83 -17.13 5.83
N GLU A 173 0.53 -16.99 5.68
CA GLU A 173 -0.30 -16.27 6.65
C GLU A 173 -0.31 -16.92 8.04
N GLU A 174 -0.09 -18.22 8.10
CA GLU A 174 0.01 -19.00 9.33
C GLU A 174 1.41 -18.98 9.95
N ALA A 175 2.41 -18.41 9.25
CA ALA A 175 3.78 -18.37 9.75
C ALA A 175 3.86 -17.62 11.07
N MET A 176 4.39 -18.29 12.08
CA MET A 176 4.75 -17.65 13.33
C MET A 176 6.01 -16.81 13.14
N PRO A 177 6.17 -15.64 13.78
CA PRO A 177 7.41 -14.87 13.71
C PRO A 177 8.59 -15.73 14.16
N VAL A 178 9.60 -15.78 13.30
CA VAL A 178 10.72 -16.71 13.44
C VAL A 178 11.62 -16.38 14.62
N THR A 179 11.67 -15.11 15.05
CA THR A 179 12.44 -14.76 16.24
C THR A 179 11.91 -13.49 16.92
N LEU A 180 12.00 -13.48 18.27
CA LEU A 180 11.94 -12.27 19.07
C LEU A 180 13.33 -11.58 19.14
N ALA A 181 14.32 -12.08 18.43
CA ALA A 181 15.72 -11.71 18.64
C ALA A 181 16.05 -10.26 18.23
N GLU A 182 15.37 -9.72 17.20
CA GLU A 182 15.40 -8.29 16.89
C GLU A 182 14.04 -7.84 16.35
N PRO A 183 13.03 -7.76 17.23
CA PRO A 183 11.73 -7.33 16.82
C PRO A 183 11.77 -5.84 16.47
N THR A 184 11.49 -5.49 15.23
CA THR A 184 11.21 -4.09 14.95
C THR A 184 9.95 -3.68 15.71
N ILE A 185 10.00 -2.54 16.41
CA ILE A 185 8.81 -1.98 17.09
C ILE A 185 7.64 -1.89 16.12
N TYR A 186 7.93 -1.54 14.88
CA TYR A 186 6.95 -1.48 13.79
C TYR A 186 6.25 -2.82 13.54
N GLY A 187 6.99 -3.88 13.28
CA GLY A 187 6.43 -5.19 12.98
C GLY A 187 5.59 -5.73 14.14
N ASN A 188 6.11 -5.61 15.37
CA ASN A 188 5.38 -6.03 16.56
C ASN A 188 4.12 -5.19 16.83
N THR A 189 4.19 -3.88 16.56
CA THR A 189 2.99 -3.03 16.65
C THR A 189 1.93 -3.44 15.64
N LYS A 190 2.33 -3.69 14.38
CA LYS A 190 1.39 -4.18 13.35
C LYS A 190 0.73 -5.49 13.77
N ARG A 191 1.51 -6.45 14.23
CA ARG A 191 1.01 -7.74 14.73
C ARG A 191 0.07 -7.59 15.92
N PHE A 192 0.44 -6.76 16.89
CA PHE A 192 -0.45 -6.49 18.04
C PHE A 192 -1.79 -5.91 17.58
N VAL A 193 -1.75 -4.95 16.64
CA VAL A 193 -2.99 -4.34 16.10
C VAL A 193 -3.81 -5.36 15.32
N GLU A 194 -3.22 -6.33 14.61
CA GLU A 194 -3.97 -7.42 13.98
C GLU A 194 -4.80 -8.22 15.00
N LEU A 195 -4.21 -8.56 16.13
CA LEU A 195 -4.92 -9.25 17.21
C LEU A 195 -5.99 -8.37 17.84
N TYR A 196 -5.67 -7.11 18.07
CA TYR A 196 -6.54 -6.15 18.74
C TYR A 196 -7.78 -5.82 17.88
N ILE A 197 -7.59 -5.48 16.60
CA ILE A 197 -8.72 -5.16 15.71
C ILE A 197 -9.65 -6.37 15.50
N ARG A 198 -9.08 -7.58 15.44
CA ARG A 198 -9.87 -8.81 15.35
C ARG A 198 -10.73 -9.02 16.59
N SER A 199 -10.17 -8.81 17.79
CA SER A 199 -10.91 -8.89 19.04
C SER A 199 -12.05 -7.86 19.11
N LEU A 200 -11.78 -6.62 18.67
CA LEU A 200 -12.82 -5.58 18.58
C LEU A 200 -13.89 -5.94 17.55
N GLY A 201 -13.50 -6.43 16.38
CA GLY A 201 -14.42 -6.85 15.33
C GLY A 201 -15.37 -7.97 15.80
N GLN A 202 -14.87 -8.97 16.50
CA GLN A 202 -15.69 -10.01 17.11
C GLN A 202 -16.70 -9.45 18.12
N LYS A 203 -16.27 -8.53 18.98
CA LYS A 203 -17.13 -7.88 19.99
C LYS A 203 -18.21 -7.02 19.36
N MET A 204 -17.90 -6.31 18.27
CA MET A 204 -18.77 -5.34 17.61
C MET A 204 -19.56 -5.97 16.42
N ASN A 205 -19.33 -7.24 16.12
CA ASN A 205 -19.88 -7.94 14.95
C ASN A 205 -19.53 -7.24 13.61
N ILE A 206 -18.28 -6.80 13.49
CA ILE A 206 -17.71 -6.16 12.29
C ILE A 206 -16.66 -7.09 11.70
N ALA A 207 -16.72 -7.34 10.40
CA ALA A 207 -15.66 -8.09 9.71
C ALA A 207 -14.35 -7.28 9.65
N THR A 208 -13.23 -7.93 9.94
CA THR A 208 -11.90 -7.29 10.01
C THR A 208 -10.88 -8.03 9.15
N PRO A 209 -11.01 -8.01 7.80
CA PRO A 209 -9.96 -8.54 6.93
C PRO A 209 -8.64 -7.81 7.14
N ILE A 210 -7.54 -8.56 7.11
CA ILE A 210 -6.19 -8.05 7.33
C ILE A 210 -5.37 -8.21 6.06
N ALA A 211 -4.92 -7.09 5.49
CA ALA A 211 -4.01 -7.05 4.36
C ALA A 211 -2.57 -6.86 4.86
N ARG A 212 -1.74 -7.91 4.83
CA ARG A 212 -0.31 -7.82 5.13
C ARG A 212 0.43 -7.32 3.90
N LEU A 213 0.66 -6.02 3.85
CA LEU A 213 1.29 -5.33 2.72
C LEU A 213 2.80 -5.57 2.70
N PHE A 214 3.32 -6.00 1.55
CA PHE A 214 4.75 -6.15 1.30
C PHE A 214 5.31 -4.94 0.55
N ALA A 215 6.06 -5.14 -0.54
CA ALA A 215 6.57 -4.03 -1.33
C ALA A 215 5.84 -3.92 -2.68
N PHE A 216 5.75 -2.70 -3.19
CA PHE A 216 4.96 -2.37 -4.36
C PHE A 216 5.74 -1.51 -5.36
N ALA A 217 5.30 -1.55 -6.63
CA ALA A 217 5.78 -0.69 -7.69
C ALA A 217 4.59 0.00 -8.37
N GLY A 218 4.72 1.30 -8.68
CA GLY A 218 3.69 2.08 -9.38
C GLY A 218 3.77 3.57 -9.13
N ALA A 219 2.90 4.34 -9.77
CA ALA A 219 2.74 5.77 -9.56
C ALA A 219 2.52 6.09 -8.07
N TYR A 220 2.89 7.27 -7.61
CA TYR A 220 2.86 7.70 -6.21
C TYR A 220 3.79 6.95 -5.25
N ASN A 221 4.54 5.93 -5.68
CA ASN A 221 5.47 5.23 -4.79
C ASN A 221 6.62 6.17 -4.40
N PRO A 222 6.87 6.40 -3.08
CA PRO A 222 7.83 7.42 -2.65
C PRO A 222 9.25 7.16 -3.16
N LEU A 223 9.87 8.17 -3.78
CA LEU A 223 11.24 8.13 -4.28
C LEU A 223 12.25 8.40 -3.15
N LEU A 224 12.14 7.67 -2.05
CA LEU A 224 12.98 7.84 -0.87
C LEU A 224 14.25 6.99 -0.95
N GLU A 225 15.38 7.55 -0.53
CA GLU A 225 16.69 6.85 -0.55
C GLU A 225 16.74 5.56 0.26
N ARG A 226 15.89 5.42 1.29
CA ARG A 226 15.79 4.21 2.11
C ARG A 226 14.98 3.08 1.46
N LEU A 227 14.27 3.37 0.37
CA LEU A 227 13.49 2.40 -0.39
C LEU A 227 14.24 2.01 -1.66
N ALA A 228 14.58 0.75 -1.80
CA ALA A 228 15.41 0.26 -2.91
C ALA A 228 14.87 0.68 -4.29
N LEU A 229 13.60 0.36 -4.59
CA LEU A 229 12.97 0.73 -5.85
C LEU A 229 12.91 2.26 -6.02
N GLY A 230 12.44 2.98 -5.01
CA GLY A 230 12.31 4.45 -5.06
C GLY A 230 13.65 5.14 -5.30
N SER A 231 14.72 4.70 -4.64
CA SER A 231 16.07 5.27 -4.83
C SER A 231 16.62 4.99 -6.23
N CYS A 232 16.42 3.78 -6.75
CA CYS A 232 16.86 3.40 -8.11
C CYS A 232 16.12 4.24 -9.17
N VAL A 233 14.80 4.35 -9.07
CA VAL A 233 13.99 5.14 -10.00
C VAL A 233 14.35 6.63 -9.92
N LYS A 234 14.56 7.18 -8.72
CA LYS A 234 14.99 8.56 -8.54
C LYS A 234 16.32 8.85 -9.24
N ALA A 235 17.33 8.00 -9.03
CA ALA A 235 18.62 8.13 -9.68
C ALA A 235 18.50 8.07 -11.21
N ALA A 236 17.73 7.11 -11.73
CA ALA A 236 17.50 6.95 -13.16
C ALA A 236 16.78 8.16 -13.78
N LEU A 237 15.75 8.71 -13.13
CA LEU A 237 15.05 9.93 -13.57
C LEU A 237 15.98 11.14 -13.64
N GLN A 238 16.95 11.23 -12.72
CA GLN A 238 17.94 12.31 -12.68
C GLN A 238 19.14 12.07 -13.60
N GLY A 239 19.20 10.96 -14.35
CA GLY A 239 20.37 10.59 -15.17
C GLY A 239 21.61 10.26 -14.35
N LYS A 240 21.47 10.02 -13.04
CA LYS A 240 22.55 9.73 -12.12
C LYS A 240 22.82 8.23 -12.04
N ARG A 241 24.06 7.89 -11.63
CA ARG A 241 24.44 6.53 -11.31
C ARG A 241 23.66 6.00 -10.09
N ILE A 242 23.12 4.77 -10.18
CA ILE A 242 22.48 4.12 -9.05
C ILE A 242 23.55 3.65 -8.06
N ILE A 243 23.42 3.98 -6.78
CA ILE A 243 24.33 3.58 -5.72
C ILE A 243 23.68 2.52 -4.84
N ILE A 244 24.19 1.30 -4.89
CA ILE A 244 23.78 0.20 -4.03
C ILE A 244 24.71 0.19 -2.81
N LYS A 245 24.17 0.58 -1.64
CA LYS A 245 24.97 0.72 -0.40
C LYS A 245 25.46 -0.64 0.16
N GLY A 246 24.65 -1.69 0.00
CA GLY A 246 25.00 -3.07 0.36
C GLY A 246 25.73 -3.81 -0.76
N ASP A 247 25.78 -5.13 -0.66
CA ASP A 247 26.39 -6.03 -1.65
C ASP A 247 25.51 -6.29 -2.89
N GLY A 248 24.27 -5.83 -2.87
CA GLY A 248 23.30 -6.00 -3.94
C GLY A 248 22.62 -7.37 -3.99
N LEU A 249 22.92 -8.28 -3.07
CA LEU A 249 22.40 -9.64 -3.05
C LEU A 249 21.04 -9.77 -2.34
N ALA A 250 20.67 -8.82 -1.48
CA ALA A 250 19.38 -8.81 -0.79
C ALA A 250 18.23 -8.95 -1.81
N ARG A 251 17.25 -9.81 -1.50
CA ARG A 251 16.14 -10.14 -2.40
C ARG A 251 14.82 -9.56 -1.90
N ARG A 252 14.06 -9.00 -2.81
CA ARG A 252 12.74 -8.41 -2.57
C ARG A 252 11.80 -8.81 -3.69
N SER A 253 10.50 -8.82 -3.41
CA SER A 253 9.48 -8.87 -4.44
C SER A 253 8.67 -7.58 -4.45
N PHE A 254 8.12 -7.21 -5.60
CA PHE A 254 7.34 -5.98 -5.76
C PHE A 254 6.07 -6.30 -6.55
N LEU A 255 4.93 -6.16 -5.90
CA LEU A 255 3.63 -6.30 -6.58
C LEU A 255 3.28 -4.97 -7.28
N ASP A 256 2.69 -5.06 -8.46
CA ASP A 256 2.16 -3.89 -9.16
C ASP A 256 1.05 -3.21 -8.33
N ALA A 257 1.00 -1.89 -8.37
CA ALA A 257 0.03 -1.11 -7.61
C ALA A 257 -1.43 -1.36 -8.06
N ARG A 258 -1.64 -1.76 -9.32
CA ARG A 258 -2.95 -2.18 -9.84
C ARG A 258 -3.40 -3.48 -9.18
N ASP A 259 -2.55 -4.50 -9.15
CA ASP A 259 -2.84 -5.77 -8.47
C ASP A 259 -3.03 -5.57 -6.96
N MET A 260 -2.17 -4.76 -6.32
CA MET A 260 -2.35 -4.36 -4.92
C MET A 260 -3.74 -3.79 -4.67
N THR A 261 -4.20 -2.92 -5.56
CA THR A 261 -5.52 -2.28 -5.44
C THR A 261 -6.65 -3.28 -5.66
N VAL A 262 -6.57 -4.12 -6.70
CA VAL A 262 -7.54 -5.20 -6.98
C VAL A 262 -7.68 -6.12 -5.77
N TRP A 263 -6.56 -6.61 -5.23
CA TRP A 263 -6.58 -7.53 -4.09
C TRP A 263 -7.15 -6.88 -2.83
N THR A 264 -6.81 -5.62 -2.59
CA THR A 264 -7.34 -4.87 -1.44
C THR A 264 -8.85 -4.65 -1.55
N LEU A 265 -9.35 -4.26 -2.72
CA LEU A 265 -10.77 -4.08 -2.99
C LEU A 265 -11.55 -5.38 -2.82
N ALA A 266 -10.98 -6.50 -3.27
CA ALA A 266 -11.57 -7.82 -3.08
C ALA A 266 -11.70 -8.19 -1.58
N LEU A 267 -10.66 -7.94 -0.78
CA LEU A 267 -10.72 -8.20 0.66
C LEU A 267 -11.77 -7.32 1.35
N LEU A 268 -11.82 -6.03 0.99
CA LEU A 268 -12.77 -5.07 1.53
C LEU A 268 -14.21 -5.48 1.22
N ALA A 269 -14.50 -5.74 -0.06
CA ALA A 269 -15.85 -6.03 -0.54
C ALA A 269 -16.38 -7.40 -0.09
N ARG A 270 -15.50 -8.38 0.05
CA ARG A 270 -15.89 -9.74 0.49
C ARG A 270 -16.15 -9.81 1.99
N GLY A 271 -15.61 -8.91 2.79
CA GLY A 271 -15.87 -8.78 4.21
C GLY A 271 -15.64 -10.04 5.04
N LYS A 272 -14.66 -10.87 4.67
CA LYS A 272 -14.33 -12.11 5.38
C LYS A 272 -13.20 -11.86 6.37
N ASN A 273 -13.34 -12.40 7.58
CA ASN A 273 -12.26 -12.39 8.57
C ASN A 273 -11.13 -13.32 8.12
N THR A 274 -10.17 -12.77 7.40
CA THR A 274 -8.99 -13.47 6.88
C THR A 274 -7.78 -12.56 6.89
N GLU A 275 -6.59 -13.14 7.03
CA GLU A 275 -5.33 -12.51 6.71
C GLU A 275 -4.97 -12.87 5.28
N CYS A 276 -4.40 -11.90 4.56
CA CYS A 276 -3.90 -12.15 3.22
C CYS A 276 -2.60 -11.36 3.00
N ASN A 277 -1.58 -12.05 2.53
CA ASN A 277 -0.37 -11.41 2.04
C ASN A 277 -0.66 -10.70 0.73
N ILE A 278 -0.44 -9.38 0.71
CA ILE A 278 -0.53 -8.55 -0.49
C ILE A 278 0.90 -8.28 -0.95
N GLY A 279 1.36 -9.01 -1.95
CA GLY A 279 2.73 -8.94 -2.44
C GLY A 279 2.92 -9.86 -3.65
N SER A 280 4.10 -9.83 -4.24
CA SER A 280 4.48 -10.69 -5.37
C SER A 280 5.29 -11.89 -4.90
N SER A 281 5.11 -13.04 -5.55
CA SER A 281 5.98 -14.21 -5.38
C SER A 281 7.25 -14.15 -6.21
N HIS A 282 7.35 -13.21 -7.16
CA HIS A 282 8.50 -13.04 -8.03
C HIS A 282 9.54 -12.12 -7.39
N ASP A 283 10.60 -12.71 -6.90
CA ASP A 283 11.65 -11.98 -6.22
C ASP A 283 12.79 -11.56 -7.17
N ILE A 284 13.47 -10.50 -6.79
CA ILE A 284 14.59 -9.91 -7.53
C ILE A 284 15.68 -9.45 -6.54
N SER A 285 16.94 -9.62 -6.87
CA SER A 285 18.02 -9.02 -6.09
C SER A 285 18.08 -7.49 -6.32
N ILE A 286 18.64 -6.76 -5.37
CA ILE A 286 18.79 -5.29 -5.49
C ILE A 286 19.67 -4.92 -6.69
N LYS A 287 20.66 -5.76 -7.04
CA LYS A 287 21.49 -5.56 -8.23
C LYS A 287 20.68 -5.73 -9.53
N GLU A 288 19.90 -6.81 -9.65
CA GLU A 288 19.02 -7.05 -10.80
C GLU A 288 17.94 -5.96 -10.90
N LEU A 289 17.41 -5.49 -9.77
CA LEU A 289 16.46 -4.37 -9.72
C LEU A 289 17.07 -3.10 -10.31
N ALA A 290 18.30 -2.75 -9.93
CA ALA A 290 19.00 -1.58 -10.48
C ALA A 290 19.17 -1.68 -12.00
N GLN A 291 19.56 -2.85 -12.50
CA GLN A 291 19.69 -3.12 -13.94
C GLN A 291 18.33 -2.99 -14.66
N THR A 292 17.27 -3.56 -14.08
CA THR A 292 15.91 -3.47 -14.64
C THR A 292 15.43 -2.02 -14.71
N VAL A 293 15.64 -1.24 -13.64
CA VAL A 293 15.28 0.20 -13.63
C VAL A 293 16.04 0.97 -14.71
N LEU A 294 17.35 0.71 -14.87
CA LEU A 294 18.16 1.38 -15.91
C LEU A 294 17.67 1.03 -17.31
N ARG A 295 17.38 -0.25 -17.59
CA ARG A 295 16.79 -0.66 -18.89
C ARG A 295 15.46 0.02 -19.15
N CYS A 296 14.57 0.06 -18.15
CA CYS A 296 13.28 0.73 -18.28
C CYS A 296 13.42 2.26 -18.48
N ALA A 297 14.49 2.85 -17.99
CA ALA A 297 14.80 4.28 -18.18
C ALA A 297 15.53 4.58 -19.51
N ASN A 298 15.84 3.57 -20.33
CA ASN A 298 16.69 3.63 -21.53
C ASN A 298 18.11 4.13 -21.21
N GLN A 299 18.70 3.62 -20.14
CA GLN A 299 20.08 3.90 -19.73
C GLN A 299 20.92 2.61 -19.78
N PRO A 300 22.25 2.73 -19.89
CA PRO A 300 23.13 1.55 -19.81
C PRO A 300 22.90 0.79 -18.51
N ASP A 301 22.66 -0.49 -18.58
CA ASP A 301 22.40 -1.37 -17.42
C ASP A 301 23.58 -1.51 -16.47
N SER A 302 24.78 -1.06 -16.89
CA SER A 302 25.99 -0.94 -16.08
C SER A 302 26.09 0.38 -15.30
N ASN A 303 25.16 1.32 -15.44
CA ASN A 303 25.21 2.64 -14.78
C ASN A 303 24.82 2.55 -13.28
N PHE A 304 25.40 1.62 -12.56
CA PHE A 304 25.29 1.50 -11.10
C PHE A 304 26.63 1.19 -10.45
N THR A 305 26.73 1.37 -9.14
CA THR A 305 27.89 1.01 -8.31
C THR A 305 27.41 0.28 -7.07
N VAL A 306 28.07 -0.85 -6.76
CA VAL A 306 27.89 -1.60 -5.51
C VAL A 306 29.01 -1.18 -4.56
N LEU A 307 28.67 -0.67 -3.38
CA LEU A 307 29.66 -0.21 -2.38
C LEU A 307 29.98 -1.29 -1.35
N GLY A 308 29.02 -2.15 -1.02
CA GLY A 308 29.22 -3.24 -0.06
C GLY A 308 29.95 -4.43 -0.68
N ASN A 309 30.70 -5.15 0.15
CA ASN A 309 31.31 -6.41 -0.21
C ASN A 309 30.43 -7.56 0.27
N ALA A 310 30.23 -8.57 -0.56
CA ALA A 310 29.59 -9.80 -0.13
C ALA A 310 30.44 -10.43 0.99
N THR A 311 29.85 -10.58 2.17
CA THR A 311 30.52 -11.25 3.28
C THR A 311 30.40 -12.76 3.08
N HIS A 312 31.47 -13.45 2.83
CA HIS A 312 31.48 -14.91 2.67
C HIS A 312 30.78 -15.57 3.87
N GLY A 313 29.76 -16.37 3.58
CA GLY A 313 29.01 -17.13 4.59
C GLY A 313 27.73 -16.44 5.10
N ASN A 314 27.47 -15.16 4.81
CA ASN A 314 26.21 -14.54 5.11
C ASN A 314 25.23 -14.76 3.96
N ALA A 315 24.11 -15.36 4.28
CA ALA A 315 23.00 -15.49 3.34
C ALA A 315 22.31 -14.13 3.12
N PRO A 316 21.82 -13.82 1.91
CA PRO A 316 21.20 -12.54 1.60
C PRO A 316 19.95 -12.30 2.43
N ASP A 317 19.71 -11.05 2.81
CA ASP A 317 18.45 -10.62 3.43
C ASP A 317 17.30 -10.76 2.42
N ILE A 318 16.23 -11.45 2.81
CA ILE A 318 15.04 -11.69 1.98
C ILE A 318 13.80 -11.10 2.63
N TYR A 319 12.83 -10.70 1.77
CA TYR A 319 11.52 -10.21 2.22
C TYR A 319 10.50 -10.52 1.12
N ILE A 320 9.94 -11.73 1.19
CA ILE A 320 9.12 -12.33 0.13
C ILE A 320 7.92 -13.03 0.76
N PRO A 321 6.67 -12.75 0.35
CA PRO A 321 5.48 -13.47 0.80
C PRO A 321 5.31 -14.81 0.08
N ASP A 322 4.66 -15.74 0.73
CA ASP A 322 3.86 -16.76 0.06
C ASP A 322 2.50 -16.15 -0.28
N ILE A 323 2.06 -16.30 -1.52
CA ILE A 323 0.77 -15.78 -2.00
C ILE A 323 -0.23 -16.90 -2.32
N SER A 324 0.03 -18.12 -1.90
CA SER A 324 -0.84 -19.27 -2.18
C SER A 324 -2.25 -19.07 -1.65
N HIS A 325 -2.41 -18.36 -0.51
CA HIS A 325 -3.73 -18.03 0.01
C HIS A 325 -4.47 -17.05 -0.91
N ALA A 326 -3.80 -15.99 -1.38
CA ALA A 326 -4.37 -15.05 -2.33
C ALA A 326 -4.86 -15.76 -3.60
N ILE A 327 -4.03 -16.66 -4.17
CA ILE A 327 -4.39 -17.48 -5.33
C ILE A 327 -5.63 -18.36 -5.06
N ARG A 328 -5.68 -19.04 -3.89
CA ARG A 328 -6.84 -19.87 -3.51
C ARG A 328 -8.15 -19.10 -3.43
N ILE A 329 -8.10 -17.83 -3.09
CA ILE A 329 -9.30 -16.96 -3.05
C ILE A 329 -9.53 -16.18 -4.37
N GLY A 330 -8.81 -16.55 -5.43
CA GLY A 330 -9.00 -16.03 -6.79
C GLY A 330 -8.31 -14.68 -7.05
N LEU A 331 -7.25 -14.35 -6.31
CA LEU A 331 -6.42 -13.17 -6.56
C LEU A 331 -5.14 -13.62 -7.26
N THR A 332 -4.82 -13.00 -8.40
CA THR A 332 -3.67 -13.36 -9.23
C THR A 332 -2.87 -12.11 -9.59
N GLU A 333 -1.57 -12.27 -9.84
CA GLU A 333 -0.71 -11.24 -10.37
C GLU A 333 -0.96 -11.10 -11.89
N HIS A 334 -1.25 -9.90 -12.36
CA HIS A 334 -1.53 -9.63 -13.79
C HIS A 334 -0.43 -8.82 -14.46
N PHE A 335 0.39 -8.11 -13.69
CA PHE A 335 1.39 -7.18 -14.20
C PHE A 335 2.79 -7.54 -13.73
N THR A 336 3.75 -7.44 -14.64
CA THR A 336 5.15 -7.69 -14.35
C THR A 336 5.82 -6.49 -13.67
N LEU A 337 6.89 -6.73 -12.91
CA LEU A 337 7.68 -5.65 -12.30
C LEU A 337 8.25 -4.67 -13.35
N GLU A 338 8.62 -5.18 -14.54
CA GLU A 338 9.16 -4.33 -15.61
C GLU A 338 8.09 -3.37 -16.16
N GLU A 339 6.85 -3.82 -16.34
CA GLU A 339 5.71 -2.97 -16.71
C GLU A 339 5.46 -1.91 -15.65
N SER A 340 5.43 -2.30 -14.37
CA SER A 340 5.25 -1.39 -13.23
C SER A 340 6.32 -0.30 -13.17
N ILE A 341 7.60 -0.66 -13.41
CA ILE A 341 8.70 0.29 -13.41
C ILE A 341 8.60 1.25 -14.59
N LYS A 342 8.27 0.77 -15.78
CA LYS A 342 8.06 1.61 -16.97
C LYS A 342 6.94 2.62 -16.75
N GLU A 343 5.82 2.17 -16.20
CA GLU A 343 4.69 3.03 -15.86
C GLU A 343 5.07 4.06 -14.80
N MET A 344 5.76 3.63 -13.73
CA MET A 344 6.23 4.50 -12.67
C MET A 344 7.18 5.60 -13.19
N ILE A 345 8.15 5.25 -14.05
CA ILE A 345 9.07 6.21 -14.68
C ILE A 345 8.30 7.18 -15.57
N SER A 346 7.36 6.69 -16.37
CA SER A 346 6.54 7.52 -17.26
C SER A 346 5.70 8.51 -16.45
N TRP A 347 5.11 8.04 -15.37
CA TRP A 347 4.30 8.89 -14.48
C TRP A 347 5.13 10.00 -13.81
N TYR A 348 6.31 9.69 -13.26
CA TYR A 348 7.18 10.70 -12.65
C TYR A 348 7.77 11.69 -13.64
N ARG A 349 7.93 11.32 -14.91
CA ARG A 349 8.32 12.27 -15.98
C ARG A 349 7.24 13.31 -16.25
N LEU A 350 5.96 12.94 -16.07
CA LEU A 350 4.82 13.86 -16.19
C LEU A 350 4.56 14.67 -14.91
N HIS A 351 5.02 14.16 -13.75
CA HIS A 351 4.80 14.76 -12.43
C HIS A 351 6.12 14.96 -11.67
N PRO A 352 7.04 15.80 -12.20
CA PRO A 352 8.35 16.00 -11.58
C PRO A 352 8.27 16.62 -10.18
N GLU A 353 7.19 17.32 -9.87
CA GLU A 353 6.91 17.90 -8.55
C GLU A 353 6.59 16.86 -7.48
N GLN A 354 6.29 15.61 -7.88
CA GLN A 354 6.01 14.49 -6.98
C GLN A 354 7.26 13.63 -6.70
N ALA A 355 8.39 13.90 -7.38
CA ALA A 355 9.62 13.09 -7.35
C ALA A 355 10.53 13.35 -6.14
#